data_2d82c79774a50b627392397d14f2ae1e
#
_entry.id   2d82c79774a50b627392397d14f2ae1e
#
_cell.length_a   1.000
_cell.length_b   1.000
_cell.length_c   1.000
_cell.angle_alpha   90.00
_cell.angle_beta   90.00
_cell.angle_gamma   90.00
#
_symmetry.space_group_name_H-M   'P 1'
#
loop_
_entity.id
_entity.type
_entity.pdbx_description
1 polymer ?
#
loop_
_entity_poly.entity_id
_entity_poly.type
_entity_poly.pdbx_seq_one_letter_code
_entity_poly.pdbx_strand_id
1 'polypeptide(L)'
;MAKFHKLIVLAVAALAVSATLAVAADRKQAKSQVEFGIRVAAQGLWREAIYRWERAAELDPTYPAVWNNLAVGYEQSGQFEKAKQAYEKATALDPHNAYIKQNFDLFKEINDRANRANPR
;
A
#
# COMPACT_ATOMS: atom_id res chain seq x y z
N MET A 1 16.29 -29.83 -33.86
CA MET A 1 15.09 -29.19 -33.30
C MET A 1 14.97 -29.38 -31.77
N ALA A 2 15.21 -30.55 -31.22
CA ALA A 2 15.11 -30.80 -29.77
C ALA A 2 16.07 -29.94 -28.92
N LYS A 3 17.27 -29.58 -29.39
CA LYS A 3 18.23 -28.70 -28.72
C LYS A 3 17.76 -27.25 -28.59
N PHE A 4 17.05 -26.72 -29.62
CA PHE A 4 16.48 -25.36 -29.57
C PHE A 4 15.33 -25.24 -28.61
N HIS A 5 14.44 -26.24 -28.49
CA HIS A 5 13.36 -26.26 -27.52
C HIS A 5 13.86 -26.26 -26.09
N LYS A 6 14.91 -27.02 -25.78
CA LYS A 6 15.53 -27.04 -24.43
C LYS A 6 16.14 -25.69 -24.06
N LEU A 7 16.81 -25.02 -25.00
CA LEU A 7 17.40 -23.71 -24.79
C LEU A 7 16.33 -22.63 -24.54
N ILE A 8 15.24 -22.66 -25.27
CA ILE A 8 14.12 -21.73 -25.10
C ILE A 8 13.45 -21.94 -23.73
N VAL A 9 13.20 -23.18 -23.35
CA VAL A 9 12.60 -23.50 -22.03
C VAL A 9 13.49 -23.04 -20.89
N LEU A 10 14.80 -23.25 -20.98
CA LEU A 10 15.75 -22.79 -19.97
C LEU A 10 15.83 -21.26 -19.87
N ALA A 11 15.78 -20.56 -21.01
CA ALA A 11 15.80 -19.09 -21.03
C ALA A 11 14.51 -18.51 -20.43
N VAL A 12 13.35 -19.07 -20.72
CA VAL A 12 12.06 -18.64 -20.14
C VAL A 12 12.03 -18.91 -18.64
N ALA A 13 12.52 -20.05 -18.19
CA ALA A 13 12.61 -20.38 -16.78
C ALA A 13 13.54 -19.41 -16.01
N ALA A 14 14.68 -19.05 -16.59
CA ALA A 14 15.64 -18.11 -15.99
C ALA A 14 15.03 -16.70 -15.86
N LEU A 15 14.29 -16.24 -16.88
CA LEU A 15 13.59 -14.96 -16.85
C LEU A 15 12.48 -14.93 -15.78
N ALA A 16 11.71 -16.01 -15.66
CA ALA A 16 10.66 -16.12 -14.65
C ALA A 16 11.24 -16.08 -13.21
N VAL A 17 12.34 -16.78 -12.96
CA VAL A 17 13.02 -16.77 -11.66
C VAL A 17 13.56 -15.39 -11.33
N SER A 18 14.16 -14.70 -12.31
CA SER A 18 14.69 -13.34 -12.11
C SER A 18 13.57 -12.35 -11.78
N ALA A 19 12.42 -12.44 -12.46
CA ALA A 19 11.26 -11.58 -12.20
C ALA A 19 10.68 -11.82 -10.80
N THR A 20 10.56 -13.06 -10.36
CA THR A 20 10.04 -13.38 -9.01
C THR A 20 10.97 -12.90 -7.91
N LEU A 21 12.27 -12.98 -8.08
CA LEU A 21 13.25 -12.46 -7.14
C LEU A 21 13.20 -10.92 -7.04
N ALA A 22 13.03 -10.22 -8.18
CA ALA A 22 12.88 -8.77 -8.21
C ALA A 22 11.62 -8.32 -7.46
N VAL A 23 10.47 -8.95 -7.70
CA VAL A 23 9.22 -8.67 -6.98
C VAL A 23 9.36 -8.91 -5.48
N ALA A 24 10.03 -10.00 -5.07
CA ALA A 24 10.27 -10.28 -3.66
C ALA A 24 11.20 -9.23 -3.01
N ALA A 25 12.21 -8.73 -3.73
CA ALA A 25 13.10 -7.67 -3.27
C ALA A 25 12.35 -6.34 -3.10
N ASP A 26 11.49 -5.97 -4.04
CA ASP A 26 10.64 -4.77 -3.98
C ASP A 26 9.67 -4.83 -2.81
N ARG A 27 9.03 -5.98 -2.57
CA ARG A 27 8.17 -6.21 -1.41
C ARG A 27 8.93 -6.05 -0.10
N LYS A 28 10.13 -6.58 0.00
CA LYS A 28 10.96 -6.44 1.19
C LYS A 28 11.32 -4.98 1.48
N GLN A 29 11.69 -4.22 0.44
CA GLN A 29 11.99 -2.80 0.56
C GLN A 29 10.74 -1.99 0.91
N ALA A 30 9.61 -2.26 0.27
CA ALA A 30 8.33 -1.63 0.58
C ALA A 30 7.93 -1.84 2.04
N LYS A 31 8.06 -3.07 2.54
CA LYS A 31 7.81 -3.40 3.94
C LYS A 31 8.71 -2.59 4.89
N SER A 32 9.98 -2.45 4.59
CA SER A 32 10.93 -1.63 5.37
C SER A 32 10.50 -0.15 5.42
N GLN A 33 10.05 0.42 4.30
CA GLN A 33 9.51 1.79 4.26
C GLN A 33 8.22 1.92 5.07
N VAL A 34 7.33 0.93 5.01
CA VAL A 34 6.10 0.91 5.82
C VAL A 34 6.43 0.92 7.31
N GLU A 35 7.33 0.05 7.75
CA GLU A 35 7.74 -0.05 9.16
C GLU A 35 8.43 1.23 9.64
N PHE A 36 9.26 1.85 8.82
CA PHE A 36 9.88 3.15 9.15
C PHE A 36 8.80 4.23 9.29
N GLY A 37 7.87 4.31 8.34
CA GLY A 37 6.75 5.25 8.38
C GLY A 37 5.91 5.11 9.65
N ILE A 38 5.61 3.89 10.09
CA ILE A 38 4.89 3.63 11.34
C ILE A 38 5.65 4.19 12.55
N ARG A 39 6.96 3.98 12.62
CA ARG A 39 7.78 4.50 13.73
C ARG A 39 7.77 6.02 13.81
N VAL A 40 7.88 6.71 12.68
CA VAL A 40 7.87 8.18 12.68
C VAL A 40 6.48 8.75 12.87
N ALA A 41 5.44 8.08 12.40
CA ALA A 41 4.04 8.42 12.68
C ALA A 41 3.73 8.35 14.19
N ALA A 42 4.26 7.36 14.89
CA ALA A 42 4.14 7.23 16.34
C ALA A 42 4.76 8.41 17.10
N GLN A 43 5.66 9.16 16.48
CA GLN A 43 6.26 10.40 17.00
C GLN A 43 5.50 11.66 16.54
N GLY A 44 4.38 11.50 15.83
CA GLY A 44 3.60 12.62 15.30
C GLY A 44 4.17 13.22 14.00
N LEU A 45 5.19 12.61 13.41
CA LEU A 45 5.86 13.09 12.19
C LEU A 45 5.13 12.61 10.94
N TRP A 46 3.87 13.03 10.78
CA TRP A 46 2.97 12.54 9.73
C TRP A 46 3.46 12.82 8.30
N ARG A 47 4.10 13.96 8.06
CA ARG A 47 4.67 14.29 6.72
C ARG A 47 5.75 13.31 6.32
N GLU A 48 6.64 12.98 7.24
CA GLU A 48 7.70 11.98 7.01
C GLU A 48 7.10 10.58 6.84
N ALA A 49 6.12 10.21 7.65
CA ALA A 49 5.43 8.94 7.52
C ALA A 49 4.77 8.78 6.15
N ILE A 50 4.02 9.77 5.69
CA ILE A 50 3.38 9.80 4.37
C ILE A 50 4.45 9.65 3.26
N TYR A 51 5.55 10.39 3.33
CA TYR A 51 6.64 10.28 2.38
C TYR A 51 7.18 8.83 2.31
N ARG A 52 7.39 8.19 3.45
CA ARG A 52 7.87 6.80 3.51
C ARG A 52 6.87 5.82 2.91
N TRP A 53 5.59 6.00 3.17
CA TRP A 53 4.53 5.15 2.62
C TRP A 53 4.30 5.40 1.12
N GLU A 54 4.45 6.63 0.63
CA GLU A 54 4.45 6.94 -0.81
C GLU A 54 5.63 6.25 -1.52
N ARG A 55 6.83 6.25 -0.90
CA ARG A 55 7.97 5.47 -1.41
C ARG A 55 7.70 3.97 -1.43
N ALA A 56 7.03 3.45 -0.40
CA ALA A 56 6.62 2.06 -0.37
C ALA A 56 5.62 1.72 -1.49
N ALA A 57 4.70 2.63 -1.80
CA ALA A 57 3.73 2.46 -2.89
C ALA A 57 4.40 2.43 -4.28
N GLU A 58 5.48 3.18 -4.46
CA GLU A 58 6.28 3.13 -5.69
C GLU A 58 7.03 1.80 -5.82
N LEU A 59 7.55 1.28 -4.71
CA LEU A 59 8.28 0.01 -4.69
C LEU A 59 7.37 -1.20 -4.90
N ASP A 60 6.22 -1.22 -4.24
CA ASP A 60 5.24 -2.30 -4.37
C ASP A 60 3.80 -1.79 -4.21
N PRO A 61 3.17 -1.37 -5.30
CA PRO A 61 1.79 -0.87 -5.26
C PRO A 61 0.74 -1.95 -4.96
N THR A 62 1.12 -3.22 -4.92
CA THR A 62 0.23 -4.35 -4.61
C THR A 62 0.24 -4.75 -3.14
N TYR A 63 0.98 -4.03 -2.30
CA TYR A 63 1.06 -4.31 -0.87
C TYR A 63 -0.05 -3.57 -0.10
N PRO A 64 -1.09 -4.27 0.41
CA PRO A 64 -2.25 -3.63 1.02
C PRO A 64 -1.91 -2.71 2.20
N ALA A 65 -0.91 -3.09 3.00
CA ALA A 65 -0.47 -2.31 4.15
C ALA A 65 0.01 -0.90 3.79
N VAL A 66 0.59 -0.72 2.62
CA VAL A 66 1.01 0.60 2.11
C VAL A 66 -0.18 1.54 2.01
N TRP A 67 -1.24 1.09 1.36
CA TRP A 67 -2.42 1.91 1.11
C TRP A 67 -3.23 2.16 2.38
N ASN A 68 -3.33 1.18 3.27
CA ASN A 68 -3.96 1.39 4.57
C ASN A 68 -3.20 2.42 5.42
N ASN A 69 -1.88 2.38 5.45
CA ASN A 69 -1.08 3.37 6.19
C ASN A 69 -1.12 4.76 5.53
N LEU A 70 -1.08 4.84 4.19
CA LEU A 70 -1.28 6.09 3.46
C LEU A 70 -2.65 6.71 3.79
N ALA A 71 -3.70 5.90 3.82
CA ALA A 71 -5.04 6.37 4.18
C ALA A 71 -5.05 7.02 5.57
N VAL A 72 -4.47 6.35 6.57
CA VAL A 72 -4.34 6.91 7.93
C VAL A 72 -3.53 8.21 7.93
N GLY A 73 -2.41 8.25 7.21
CA GLY A 73 -1.58 9.45 7.11
C GLY A 73 -2.31 10.63 6.46
N TYR A 74 -3.02 10.40 5.37
CA TYR A 74 -3.82 11.42 4.70
C TYR A 74 -4.98 11.90 5.58
N GLU A 75 -5.64 10.99 6.30
CA GLU A 75 -6.68 11.33 7.29
C GLU A 75 -6.12 12.26 8.37
N GLN A 76 -5.00 11.92 8.99
CA GLN A 76 -4.33 12.73 10.00
C GLN A 76 -3.88 14.11 9.49
N SER A 77 -3.65 14.22 8.19
CA SER A 77 -3.24 15.46 7.54
C SER A 77 -4.41 16.25 6.94
N GLY A 78 -5.66 15.80 7.15
CA GLY A 78 -6.86 16.46 6.62
C GLY A 78 -7.08 16.28 5.11
N GLN A 79 -6.36 15.35 4.48
CA GLN A 79 -6.48 15.05 3.05
C GLN A 79 -7.51 13.94 2.82
N PHE A 80 -8.78 14.22 3.12
CA PHE A 80 -9.82 13.19 3.23
C PHE A 80 -10.15 12.48 1.92
N GLU A 81 -10.11 13.16 0.78
CA GLU A 81 -10.32 12.51 -0.52
C GLU A 81 -9.20 11.53 -0.86
N LYS A 82 -7.95 11.89 -0.58
CA LYS A 82 -6.81 10.97 -0.73
C LYS A 82 -6.90 9.80 0.23
N ALA A 83 -7.33 10.04 1.47
CA ALA A 83 -7.55 9.00 2.46
C ALA A 83 -8.58 7.97 1.96
N LYS A 84 -9.72 8.44 1.47
CA LYS A 84 -10.77 7.58 0.90
C LYS A 84 -10.24 6.71 -0.23
N GLN A 85 -9.54 7.31 -1.20
CA GLN A 85 -8.96 6.59 -2.35
C GLN A 85 -7.95 5.53 -1.89
N ALA A 86 -7.14 5.84 -0.89
CA ALA A 86 -6.16 4.89 -0.35
C ALA A 86 -6.84 3.73 0.39
N TYR A 87 -7.89 3.97 1.18
CA TYR A 87 -8.69 2.92 1.80
C TYR A 87 -9.38 2.02 0.76
N GLU A 88 -9.95 2.60 -0.29
CA GLU A 88 -10.56 1.85 -1.38
C GLU A 88 -9.53 0.93 -2.06
N LYS A 89 -8.32 1.42 -2.28
CA LYS A 89 -7.22 0.65 -2.86
C LYS A 89 -6.75 -0.49 -1.96
N ALA A 90 -6.59 -0.24 -0.66
CA ALA A 90 -6.25 -1.26 0.32
C ALA A 90 -7.32 -2.37 0.37
N THR A 91 -8.59 -1.99 0.38
CA THR A 91 -9.73 -2.92 0.39
C THR A 91 -9.79 -3.75 -0.91
N ALA A 92 -9.53 -3.15 -2.06
CA ALA A 92 -9.50 -3.86 -3.33
C ALA A 92 -8.38 -4.91 -3.39
N LEU A 93 -7.22 -4.62 -2.78
CA LEU A 93 -6.09 -5.53 -2.72
C LEU A 93 -6.26 -6.67 -1.71
N ASP A 94 -6.98 -6.42 -0.61
CA ASP A 94 -7.20 -7.40 0.47
C ASP A 94 -8.61 -7.25 1.07
N PRO A 95 -9.64 -7.70 0.33
CA PRO A 95 -11.05 -7.42 0.65
C PRO A 95 -11.56 -8.10 1.93
N HIS A 96 -10.86 -9.14 2.42
CA HIS A 96 -11.24 -9.86 3.65
C HIS A 96 -10.41 -9.44 4.87
N ASN A 97 -9.58 -8.43 4.75
CA ASN A 97 -8.77 -7.94 5.85
C ASN A 97 -9.62 -7.12 6.83
N ALA A 98 -9.89 -7.70 7.99
CA ALA A 98 -10.74 -7.08 9.02
C ALA A 98 -10.17 -5.76 9.54
N TYR A 99 -8.84 -5.63 9.63
CA TYR A 99 -8.17 -4.40 10.08
C TYR A 99 -8.35 -3.24 9.11
N ILE A 100 -8.16 -3.49 7.82
CA ILE A 100 -8.40 -2.49 6.75
C ILE A 100 -9.88 -2.08 6.76
N LYS A 101 -10.77 -3.07 6.82
CA LYS A 101 -12.21 -2.80 6.85
C LYS A 101 -12.60 -1.93 8.05
N GLN A 102 -12.13 -2.26 9.24
CA GLN A 102 -12.41 -1.48 10.44
C GLN A 102 -11.93 -0.04 10.33
N ASN A 103 -10.70 0.19 9.85
CA ASN A 103 -10.16 1.53 9.65
C ASN A 103 -11.00 2.33 8.65
N PHE A 104 -11.37 1.72 7.55
CA PHE A 104 -12.17 2.39 6.51
C PHE A 104 -13.60 2.69 6.99
N ASP A 105 -14.23 1.78 7.70
CA ASP A 105 -15.58 1.98 8.24
C ASP A 105 -15.58 3.14 9.26
N LEU A 106 -14.58 3.19 10.14
CA LEU A 106 -14.42 4.29 11.10
C LEU A 106 -14.18 5.63 10.40
N PHE A 107 -13.32 5.66 9.41
CA PHE A 107 -13.09 6.86 8.59
C PHE A 107 -14.39 7.37 7.95
N LYS A 108 -15.17 6.49 7.32
CA LYS A 108 -16.46 6.87 6.71
C LYS A 108 -17.42 7.45 7.74
N GLU A 109 -17.54 6.82 8.89
CA GLU A 109 -18.43 7.27 9.95
C GLU A 109 -18.08 8.69 10.43
N ILE A 110 -16.78 8.94 10.68
CA ILE A 110 -16.28 10.25 11.14
C ILE A 110 -16.49 11.31 10.06
N ASN A 111 -16.14 11.00 8.82
CA ASN A 111 -16.25 11.93 7.68
C ASN A 111 -17.72 12.27 7.39
N ASP A 112 -18.62 11.31 7.46
CA ASP A 112 -20.05 11.53 7.27
C ASP A 112 -20.67 12.38 8.38
N ARG A 113 -20.23 12.22 9.62
CA ARG A 113 -20.64 13.09 10.74
C ARG A 113 -20.17 14.51 10.53
N ALA A 114 -18.92 14.70 10.14
CA ALA A 114 -18.35 16.02 9.88
C ALA A 114 -19.10 16.75 8.74
N ASN A 115 -19.41 16.04 7.65
CA ASN A 115 -20.15 16.60 6.51
C ASN A 115 -21.60 16.94 6.86
N ARG A 116 -22.25 16.19 7.73
CA ARG A 116 -23.61 16.51 8.23
C ARG A 116 -23.60 17.70 9.18
N ALA A 117 -22.56 17.87 9.97
CA ALA A 117 -22.41 19.00 10.89
C ALA A 117 -22.08 20.31 10.17
N ASN A 118 -21.40 20.23 9.02
CA ASN A 118 -21.00 21.39 8.23
C ASN A 118 -21.17 21.10 6.72
N PRO A 119 -22.43 21.10 6.22
CA PRO A 119 -22.69 20.85 4.80
C PRO A 119 -22.06 21.94 3.93
N ARG A 120 -21.27 21.50 2.93
CA ARG A 120 -20.66 22.39 1.93
C ARG A 120 -21.65 22.79 0.86
#